data_08fda8fd2bdd1851390f5d43bd932a9a
#
_entry.id   08fda8fd2bdd1851390f5d43bd932a9a
#
_cell.length_a   1.000
_cell.length_b   1.000
_cell.length_c   1.000
_cell.angle_alpha   90.00
_cell.angle_beta   90.00
_cell.angle_gamma   90.00
#
_symmetry.space_group_name_H-M   'P 1'
#
loop_
_entity.id
_entity.type
_entity.pdbx_description
1 polymer ?
#
loop_
_entity_poly.entity_id
_entity_poly.type
_entity_poly.pdbx_seq_one_letter_code
_entity_poly.pdbx_strand_id
1 'polypeptide(L)'
;MVADAPQLLRPREGETIRPGLEIKVGRPELAMTETVLGAGKVGVSPHVHHHHADAFYVLEGTLILVLDGKELALDAGGFALVPPDVVHSFRIAASGAARYLNIHAPGMGFDEYLRSGFRADFDQHEPPPDGARPASEVIVHGPGKGRPLALGDSRATIKAGSDDALGSFALMELDLAPGFPGPVLHRHERMTDSFYVLDGELGLQLGETGTSASGRSYAFVPPGNAHTFSGAKGERVRALNLMAPAGLERYLEEVTALGGAADPARMAEIASKYDFRAVQAL
;
A
#
# COMPACT_ATOMS: atom_id res chain seq x y z
N MET A 1 -15.36 -0.95 -22.39
CA MET A 1 -14.30 -1.82 -21.86
C MET A 1 -14.88 -2.54 -20.67
N VAL A 2 -14.75 -3.87 -20.60
CA VAL A 2 -15.12 -4.63 -19.40
C VAL A 2 -14.10 -4.23 -18.32
N ALA A 3 -14.56 -3.77 -17.16
CA ALA A 3 -13.68 -3.48 -16.05
C ALA A 3 -12.90 -4.76 -15.68
N ASP A 4 -11.61 -4.62 -15.42
CA ASP A 4 -10.81 -5.75 -14.88
C ASP A 4 -11.47 -6.25 -13.59
N ALA A 5 -11.51 -7.58 -13.43
CA ALA A 5 -12.12 -8.18 -12.24
C ALA A 5 -11.22 -8.03 -11.00
N PRO A 6 -11.81 -7.92 -9.81
CA PRO A 6 -11.05 -8.01 -8.56
C PRO A 6 -10.27 -9.32 -8.47
N GLN A 7 -9.11 -9.27 -7.82
CA GLN A 7 -8.23 -10.42 -7.63
C GLN A 7 -7.96 -10.65 -6.15
N LEU A 8 -7.89 -11.89 -5.74
CA LEU A 8 -7.43 -12.30 -4.43
C LEU A 8 -6.29 -13.30 -4.59
N LEU A 9 -5.11 -12.92 -4.16
CA LEU A 9 -3.93 -13.78 -4.08
C LEU A 9 -3.78 -14.26 -2.62
N ARG A 10 -3.80 -15.55 -2.42
CA ARG A 10 -3.45 -16.17 -1.13
C ARG A 10 -1.92 -16.15 -0.93
N PRO A 11 -1.41 -16.49 0.25
CA PRO A 11 0.03 -16.55 0.48
C PRO A 11 0.73 -17.41 -0.59
N ARG A 12 1.75 -16.84 -1.24
CA ARG A 12 2.55 -17.47 -2.31
C ARG A 12 1.84 -17.68 -3.66
N GLU A 13 0.71 -17.04 -3.88
CA GLU A 13 0.01 -17.07 -5.18
C GLU A 13 0.39 -15.89 -6.09
N GLY A 14 1.30 -15.02 -5.67
CA GLY A 14 1.88 -13.99 -6.52
C GLY A 14 2.74 -14.60 -7.65
N GLU A 15 2.96 -13.83 -8.71
CA GLU A 15 3.86 -14.25 -9.80
C GLU A 15 5.30 -14.30 -9.30
N THR A 16 5.87 -15.50 -9.21
CA THR A 16 7.25 -15.69 -8.75
C THR A 16 8.23 -15.37 -9.88
N ILE A 17 9.01 -14.33 -9.72
CA ILE A 17 10.11 -13.96 -10.64
C ILE A 17 11.37 -14.78 -10.36
N ARG A 18 11.68 -14.95 -9.07
CA ARG A 18 12.77 -15.79 -8.55
C ARG A 18 12.48 -16.14 -7.09
N PRO A 19 13.19 -17.12 -6.50
CA PRO A 19 13.02 -17.41 -5.08
C PRO A 19 13.15 -16.17 -4.22
N GLY A 20 12.10 -15.88 -3.43
CA GLY A 20 12.04 -14.71 -2.55
C GLY A 20 11.63 -13.39 -3.23
N LEU A 21 11.16 -13.40 -4.47
CA LEU A 21 10.62 -12.21 -5.16
C LEU A 21 9.33 -12.57 -5.89
N GLU A 22 8.21 -12.06 -5.40
CA GLU A 22 6.88 -12.25 -5.98
C GLU A 22 6.26 -10.91 -6.36
N ILE A 23 5.72 -10.79 -7.57
CA ILE A 23 4.85 -9.67 -7.95
C ILE A 23 3.45 -9.94 -7.39
N LYS A 24 2.91 -8.99 -6.64
CA LYS A 24 1.52 -9.01 -6.14
C LYS A 24 0.57 -8.27 -7.08
N VAL A 25 1.02 -7.18 -7.66
CA VAL A 25 0.31 -6.41 -8.67
C VAL A 25 1.32 -5.70 -9.59
N GLY A 26 1.01 -5.65 -10.88
CA GLY A 26 1.73 -4.88 -11.90
C GLY A 26 0.71 -4.16 -12.76
N ARG A 27 0.46 -2.88 -12.48
CA ARG A 27 -0.51 -2.01 -13.16
C ARG A 27 0.12 -0.63 -13.38
N PRO A 28 -0.39 0.15 -14.34
CA PRO A 28 0.13 1.49 -14.57
C PRO A 28 0.07 2.40 -13.33
N GLU A 29 -0.99 2.27 -12.53
CA GLU A 29 -1.20 3.08 -11.33
C GLU A 29 -0.43 2.60 -10.11
N LEU A 30 -0.12 1.30 -10.03
CA LEU A 30 0.49 0.67 -8.86
C LEU A 30 1.21 -0.62 -9.24
N ALA A 31 2.47 -0.76 -8.87
CA ALA A 31 3.18 -2.03 -8.87
C ALA A 31 3.67 -2.36 -7.46
N MET A 32 3.53 -3.61 -7.04
CA MET A 32 3.98 -4.05 -5.71
C MET A 32 4.55 -5.47 -5.76
N THR A 33 5.66 -5.63 -5.07
CA THR A 33 6.27 -6.95 -4.81
C THR A 33 6.29 -7.28 -3.33
N GLU A 34 6.27 -8.59 -3.02
CA GLU A 34 6.69 -9.13 -1.73
C GLU A 34 8.07 -9.76 -1.92
N THR A 35 9.06 -9.26 -1.18
CA THR A 35 10.46 -9.65 -1.34
C THR A 35 11.05 -10.18 -0.04
N VAL A 36 11.82 -11.25 -0.14
CA VAL A 36 12.63 -11.82 0.95
C VAL A 36 14.09 -11.81 0.53
N LEU A 37 14.93 -11.12 1.29
CA LEU A 37 16.38 -11.14 1.09
C LEU A 37 17.09 -11.60 2.35
N GLY A 38 18.19 -12.35 2.16
CA GLY A 38 19.03 -12.86 3.25
C GLY A 38 19.82 -11.77 3.97
N ALA A 39 20.32 -12.10 5.15
CA ALA A 39 21.14 -11.22 5.99
C ALA A 39 22.31 -10.60 5.20
N GLY A 40 22.52 -9.30 5.37
CA GLY A 40 23.61 -8.53 4.76
C GLY A 40 23.53 -8.37 3.23
N LYS A 41 22.48 -8.88 2.57
CA LYS A 41 22.33 -8.73 1.11
C LYS A 41 22.02 -7.29 0.75
N VAL A 42 22.68 -6.81 -0.29
CA VAL A 42 22.37 -5.55 -0.96
C VAL A 42 21.18 -5.79 -1.89
N GLY A 43 20.18 -4.92 -1.83
CA GLY A 43 19.01 -4.98 -2.69
C GLY A 43 19.31 -4.39 -4.06
N VAL A 44 19.61 -3.11 -4.11
CA VAL A 44 19.90 -2.37 -5.34
C VAL A 44 20.98 -1.32 -5.07
N SER A 45 21.79 -1.01 -6.10
CA SER A 45 22.77 0.08 -6.05
C SER A 45 22.10 1.45 -5.92
N PRO A 46 22.82 2.50 -5.46
CA PRO A 46 22.28 3.85 -5.44
C PRO A 46 21.71 4.26 -6.79
N HIS A 47 20.47 4.75 -6.79
CA HIS A 47 19.75 5.17 -7.99
C HIS A 47 18.72 6.25 -7.65
N VAL A 48 18.07 6.78 -8.67
CA VAL A 48 17.01 7.77 -8.57
C VAL A 48 15.87 7.41 -9.54
N HIS A 49 14.65 7.69 -9.11
CA HIS A 49 13.45 7.68 -9.97
C HIS A 49 13.01 9.10 -10.22
N HIS A 50 12.59 9.44 -11.45
CA HIS A 50 12.16 10.79 -11.80
C HIS A 50 10.65 10.97 -11.83
N HIS A 51 9.90 9.89 -12.04
CA HIS A 51 8.47 9.95 -12.37
C HIS A 51 7.56 9.15 -11.44
N HIS A 52 8.12 8.45 -10.47
CA HIS A 52 7.34 7.69 -9.49
C HIS A 52 7.99 7.70 -8.11
N ALA A 53 7.17 7.41 -7.12
CA ALA A 53 7.62 7.17 -5.75
C ALA A 53 7.94 5.69 -5.54
N ASP A 54 8.99 5.41 -4.77
CA ASP A 54 9.34 4.10 -4.25
C ASP A 54 9.03 4.04 -2.75
N ALA A 55 8.32 3.01 -2.30
CA ALA A 55 7.98 2.86 -0.90
C ALA A 55 8.23 1.45 -0.39
N PHE A 56 8.57 1.38 0.88
CA PHE A 56 8.91 0.14 1.58
C PHE A 56 8.05 -0.02 2.83
N TYR A 57 7.43 -1.18 2.98
CA TYR A 57 6.83 -1.60 4.25
C TYR A 57 7.48 -2.90 4.70
N VAL A 58 8.14 -2.88 5.86
CA VAL A 58 8.86 -4.05 6.37
C VAL A 58 7.90 -4.97 7.12
N LEU A 59 7.80 -6.21 6.66
CA LEU A 59 6.94 -7.25 7.25
C LEU A 59 7.68 -8.05 8.34
N GLU A 60 8.96 -8.37 8.10
CA GLU A 60 9.81 -9.16 9.00
C GLU A 60 11.27 -8.69 8.89
N GLY A 61 12.01 -8.73 9.99
CA GLY A 61 13.43 -8.36 10.02
C GLY A 61 13.67 -6.86 9.95
N THR A 62 14.84 -6.46 9.43
CA THR A 62 15.27 -5.06 9.35
C THR A 62 15.84 -4.76 7.97
N LEU A 63 15.27 -3.79 7.28
CA LEU A 63 15.76 -3.19 6.05
C LEU A 63 16.53 -1.91 6.40
N ILE A 64 17.74 -1.75 5.85
CA ILE A 64 18.53 -0.53 5.96
C ILE A 64 18.34 0.25 4.68
N LEU A 65 17.57 1.33 4.73
CA LEU A 65 17.41 2.29 3.65
C LEU A 65 18.61 3.26 3.69
N VAL A 66 19.17 3.56 2.53
CA VAL A 66 20.28 4.51 2.39
C VAL A 66 19.79 5.68 1.55
N LEU A 67 19.76 6.86 2.13
CA LEU A 67 19.29 8.11 1.53
C LEU A 67 20.44 9.09 1.48
N ASP A 68 20.87 9.48 0.29
CA ASP A 68 22.04 10.37 0.11
C ASP A 68 23.26 9.93 0.95
N GLY A 69 23.51 8.61 0.99
CA GLY A 69 24.60 8.02 1.76
C GLY A 69 24.36 7.87 3.28
N LYS A 70 23.21 8.31 3.80
CA LYS A 70 22.84 8.15 5.21
C LYS A 70 21.99 6.90 5.41
N GLU A 71 22.38 6.05 6.34
CA GLU A 71 21.66 4.81 6.67
C GLU A 71 20.53 5.06 7.68
N LEU A 72 19.40 4.42 7.41
CA LEU A 72 18.22 4.42 8.24
C LEU A 72 17.68 3.00 8.39
N ALA A 73 17.56 2.52 9.62
CA ALA A 73 16.99 1.20 9.88
C ALA A 73 15.47 1.26 9.92
N LEU A 74 14.83 0.38 9.14
CA LEU A 74 13.39 0.12 9.15
C LEU A 74 13.17 -1.28 9.70
N ASP A 75 12.63 -1.38 10.88
CA ASP A 75 12.24 -2.66 11.51
C ASP A 75 10.84 -3.09 11.06
N ALA A 76 10.46 -4.33 11.38
CA ALA A 76 9.11 -4.85 11.07
C ALA A 76 8.01 -3.91 11.54
N GLY A 77 7.07 -3.55 10.64
CA GLY A 77 6.05 -2.52 10.81
C GLY A 77 6.52 -1.10 10.45
N GLY A 78 7.81 -0.93 10.13
CA GLY A 78 8.37 0.33 9.61
C GLY A 78 7.98 0.57 8.15
N PHE A 79 7.84 1.84 7.81
CA PHE A 79 7.46 2.33 6.48
C PHE A 79 8.38 3.47 6.06
N ALA A 80 8.77 3.47 4.80
CA ALA A 80 9.40 4.61 4.16
C ALA A 80 8.78 4.87 2.79
N LEU A 81 8.64 6.16 2.46
CA LEU A 81 8.25 6.65 1.15
C LEU A 81 9.37 7.54 0.61
N VAL A 82 9.95 7.16 -0.50
CA VAL A 82 10.99 7.89 -1.22
C VAL A 82 10.35 8.54 -2.44
N PRO A 83 10.16 9.87 -2.44
CA PRO A 83 9.58 10.56 -3.58
C PRO A 83 10.55 10.61 -4.77
N PRO A 84 10.06 11.02 -5.97
CA PRO A 84 10.93 11.28 -7.11
C PRO A 84 12.12 12.18 -6.79
N ASP A 85 13.22 11.96 -7.50
CA ASP A 85 14.47 12.72 -7.39
C ASP A 85 15.19 12.62 -6.04
N VAL A 86 14.96 11.57 -5.28
CA VAL A 86 15.76 11.21 -4.09
C VAL A 86 16.70 10.06 -4.43
N VAL A 87 18.00 10.26 -4.23
CA VAL A 87 18.99 9.18 -4.37
C VAL A 87 18.84 8.22 -3.23
N HIS A 88 18.58 6.96 -3.57
CA HIS A 88 18.38 5.91 -2.57
C HIS A 88 18.93 4.56 -3.00
N SER A 89 19.14 3.71 -2.01
CA SER A 89 19.44 2.29 -2.14
C SER A 89 19.03 1.59 -0.84
N PHE A 90 19.12 0.28 -0.81
CA PHE A 90 18.86 -0.45 0.42
C PHE A 90 19.65 -1.75 0.52
N ARG A 91 19.80 -2.22 1.74
CA ARG A 91 20.38 -3.52 2.10
C ARG A 91 19.63 -4.12 3.28
N ILE A 92 19.84 -5.40 3.49
CA ILE A 92 19.30 -6.10 4.67
C ILE A 92 20.31 -6.04 5.80
N ALA A 93 19.84 -5.84 7.02
CA ALA A 93 20.69 -5.89 8.21
C ALA A 93 21.43 -7.24 8.33
N ALA A 94 22.62 -7.22 8.91
CA ALA A 94 23.42 -8.44 9.10
C ALA A 94 22.82 -9.41 10.13
N SER A 95 21.88 -8.94 10.96
CA SER A 95 21.23 -9.71 12.03
C SER A 95 20.31 -10.84 11.54
N GLY A 96 19.80 -10.77 10.30
CA GLY A 96 18.88 -11.76 9.77
C GLY A 96 18.33 -11.41 8.40
N ALA A 97 17.52 -12.30 7.83
CA ALA A 97 16.76 -12.02 6.61
C ALA A 97 15.67 -10.99 6.89
N ALA A 98 15.25 -10.25 5.86
CA ALA A 98 14.08 -9.40 5.92
C ALA A 98 13.08 -9.75 4.82
N ARG A 99 11.79 -9.58 5.15
CA ARG A 99 10.65 -9.62 4.25
C ARG A 99 10.02 -8.24 4.19
N TYR A 100 9.75 -7.75 3.00
CA TYR A 100 9.20 -6.42 2.83
C TYR A 100 8.33 -6.34 1.57
N LEU A 101 7.40 -5.38 1.57
CA LEU A 101 6.70 -4.93 0.37
C LEU A 101 7.50 -3.78 -0.22
N ASN A 102 7.71 -3.82 -1.54
CA ASN A 102 8.24 -2.72 -2.32
C ASN A 102 7.14 -2.25 -3.26
N ILE A 103 6.81 -0.97 -3.20
CA ILE A 103 5.64 -0.35 -3.84
C ILE A 103 6.13 0.78 -4.73
N HIS A 104 5.79 0.72 -6.02
CA HIS A 104 6.03 1.78 -7.00
C HIS A 104 4.71 2.42 -7.42
N ALA A 105 4.58 3.72 -7.27
CA ALA A 105 3.37 4.45 -7.63
C ALA A 105 3.70 5.82 -8.27
N PRO A 106 3.25 6.04 -9.53
CA PRO A 106 2.68 5.06 -10.46
C PRO A 106 3.62 3.89 -10.75
N GLY A 107 3.08 2.76 -11.25
CA GLY A 107 3.82 1.51 -11.41
C GLY A 107 4.94 1.52 -12.46
N MET A 108 4.87 2.41 -13.44
CA MET A 108 5.92 2.71 -14.46
C MET A 108 6.53 1.48 -15.17
N GLY A 109 5.79 0.33 -15.21
CA GLY A 109 6.31 -0.89 -15.83
C GLY A 109 7.32 -1.66 -14.97
N PHE A 110 7.31 -1.47 -13.65
CA PHE A 110 8.21 -2.17 -12.74
C PHE A 110 8.08 -3.70 -12.84
N ASP A 111 6.89 -4.20 -13.00
CA ASP A 111 6.62 -5.63 -13.20
C ASP A 111 7.26 -6.15 -14.49
N GLU A 112 7.18 -5.41 -15.59
CA GLU A 112 7.81 -5.78 -16.86
C GLU A 112 9.35 -5.74 -16.76
N TYR A 113 9.88 -4.73 -16.06
CA TYR A 113 11.30 -4.65 -15.75
C TYR A 113 11.78 -5.92 -15.00
N LEU A 114 11.03 -6.38 -14.01
CA LEU A 114 11.35 -7.60 -13.28
C LEU A 114 11.25 -8.86 -14.18
N ARG A 115 10.17 -9.00 -14.96
CA ARG A 115 9.96 -10.13 -15.89
C ARG A 115 11.05 -10.23 -16.95
N SER A 116 11.52 -9.10 -17.43
CA SER A 116 12.60 -9.04 -18.43
C SER A 116 13.99 -9.44 -17.90
N GLY A 117 14.11 -9.69 -16.59
CA GLY A 117 15.37 -9.89 -15.88
C GLY A 117 16.16 -8.58 -15.76
N PHE A 118 15.48 -7.49 -15.45
CA PHE A 118 16.04 -6.14 -15.26
C PHE A 118 16.61 -5.52 -16.54
N ARG A 119 16.00 -5.80 -17.69
CA ARG A 119 16.46 -5.33 -19.01
C ARG A 119 15.45 -4.45 -19.74
N ALA A 120 14.17 -4.50 -19.36
CA ALA A 120 13.20 -3.56 -19.91
C ALA A 120 13.51 -2.13 -19.46
N ASP A 121 13.05 -1.17 -20.23
CA ASP A 121 13.16 0.25 -19.88
C ASP A 121 12.30 0.51 -18.63
N PHE A 122 12.91 1.14 -17.64
CA PHE A 122 12.27 1.45 -16.36
C PHE A 122 12.85 2.78 -15.84
N ASP A 123 12.04 3.55 -15.15
CA ASP A 123 12.43 4.84 -14.55
C ASP A 123 13.38 4.63 -13.34
N GLN A 124 14.55 4.08 -13.61
CA GLN A 124 15.65 3.92 -12.65
C GLN A 124 16.95 4.38 -13.28
N HIS A 125 17.52 5.43 -12.72
CA HIS A 125 18.67 6.13 -13.28
C HIS A 125 19.84 6.18 -12.30
N GLU A 126 21.04 6.35 -12.82
CA GLU A 126 22.22 6.61 -11.98
C GLU A 126 22.07 7.95 -11.25
N PRO A 127 22.60 8.08 -10.03
CA PRO A 127 22.57 9.35 -9.31
C PRO A 127 23.21 10.48 -10.10
N PRO A 128 22.56 11.66 -10.20
CA PRO A 128 23.14 12.79 -10.89
C PRO A 128 24.40 13.30 -10.14
N PRO A 129 25.45 13.74 -10.88
CA PRO A 129 26.72 14.18 -10.26
C PRO A 129 26.57 15.33 -9.26
N ASP A 130 25.61 16.20 -9.49
CA ASP A 130 25.36 17.40 -8.67
C ASP A 130 24.36 17.14 -7.52
N GLY A 131 24.01 15.88 -7.27
CA GLY A 131 22.97 15.47 -6.32
C GLY A 131 21.55 15.61 -6.87
N ALA A 132 20.61 14.94 -6.21
CA ALA A 132 19.20 15.02 -6.56
C ALA A 132 18.52 16.25 -5.92
N ARG A 133 17.42 16.72 -6.53
CA ARG A 133 16.61 17.85 -6.03
C ARG A 133 15.15 17.42 -5.88
N PRO A 134 14.82 16.70 -4.80
CA PRO A 134 13.47 16.17 -4.60
C PRO A 134 12.44 17.30 -4.51
N ALA A 135 11.26 17.05 -5.09
CA ALA A 135 10.12 17.97 -5.01
C ALA A 135 9.37 17.85 -3.68
N SER A 136 9.56 16.74 -2.93
CA SER A 136 8.93 16.50 -1.64
C SER A 136 9.87 15.76 -0.69
N GLU A 137 9.53 15.76 0.60
CA GLU A 137 10.36 15.12 1.62
C GLU A 137 10.16 13.59 1.64
N VAL A 138 11.22 12.88 2.04
CA VAL A 138 11.13 11.45 2.38
C VAL A 138 10.33 11.28 3.65
N ILE A 139 9.33 10.40 3.63
CA ILE A 139 8.56 10.03 4.81
C ILE A 139 9.15 8.77 5.42
N VAL A 140 9.33 8.77 6.73
CA VAL A 140 9.77 7.61 7.48
C VAL A 140 8.94 7.46 8.74
N HIS A 141 8.33 6.29 8.88
CA HIS A 141 7.59 5.93 10.07
C HIS A 141 8.12 4.63 10.68
N GLY A 142 8.46 4.66 11.96
CA GLY A 142 8.70 3.44 12.74
C GLY A 142 7.42 2.60 12.91
N PRO A 143 7.54 1.39 13.50
CA PRO A 143 6.40 0.51 13.74
C PRO A 143 5.24 1.22 14.47
N GLY A 144 4.03 1.10 13.93
CA GLY A 144 2.81 1.70 14.48
C GLY A 144 2.75 3.23 14.41
N LYS A 145 3.73 3.92 13.83
CA LYS A 145 3.76 5.38 13.67
C LYS A 145 3.09 5.82 12.38
N GLY A 146 2.64 7.06 12.36
CA GLY A 146 1.88 7.70 11.29
C GLY A 146 0.76 8.54 11.88
N ARG A 147 -0.16 9.04 11.06
CA ARG A 147 -1.30 9.87 11.50
C ARG A 147 -2.48 8.97 11.84
N PRO A 148 -2.93 8.90 13.11
CA PRO A 148 -3.99 8.00 13.52
C PRO A 148 -5.38 8.54 13.19
N LEU A 149 -6.30 7.64 12.82
CA LEU A 149 -7.74 7.87 12.69
C LEU A 149 -8.50 6.86 13.54
N ALA A 150 -9.40 7.33 14.38
CA ALA A 150 -10.27 6.47 15.20
C ALA A 150 -11.46 5.98 14.35
N LEU A 151 -11.70 4.67 14.36
CA LEU A 151 -12.82 4.00 13.68
C LEU A 151 -13.64 3.21 14.71
N GLY A 152 -14.19 3.89 15.71
CA GLY A 152 -14.79 3.26 16.89
C GLY A 152 -13.72 2.52 17.70
N ASP A 153 -13.91 1.21 17.94
CA ASP A 153 -12.95 0.35 18.63
C ASP A 153 -11.77 -0.10 17.73
N SER A 154 -11.82 0.31 16.48
CA SER A 154 -10.79 0.08 15.45
C SER A 154 -10.00 1.35 15.20
N ARG A 155 -8.89 1.22 14.48
CA ARG A 155 -8.02 2.34 14.12
C ARG A 155 -7.46 2.17 12.71
N ALA A 156 -7.35 3.26 11.98
CA ALA A 156 -6.47 3.37 10.83
C ALA A 156 -5.26 4.27 11.19
N THR A 157 -4.09 3.96 10.65
CA THR A 157 -2.90 4.80 10.76
C THR A 157 -2.41 5.12 9.37
N ILE A 158 -2.56 6.38 8.95
CA ILE A 158 -2.10 6.84 7.64
C ILE A 158 -0.57 6.91 7.67
N LYS A 159 0.05 6.18 6.75
CA LYS A 159 1.50 6.15 6.51
C LYS A 159 1.91 7.12 5.41
N ALA A 160 1.07 7.23 4.38
CA ALA A 160 1.20 8.19 3.29
C ALA A 160 -0.19 8.58 2.79
N GLY A 161 -0.38 9.78 2.32
CA GLY A 161 -1.64 10.31 1.82
C GLY A 161 -1.47 11.28 0.66
N SER A 162 -2.52 12.03 0.35
CA SER A 162 -2.60 12.91 -0.83
C SER A 162 -1.56 14.01 -0.89
N ASP A 163 -1.02 14.45 0.24
CA ASP A 163 0.02 15.48 0.30
C ASP A 163 1.43 14.91 0.06
N ASP A 164 1.52 13.58 0.07
CA ASP A 164 2.77 12.85 -0.03
C ASP A 164 2.95 12.31 -1.45
N ALA A 165 4.19 12.15 -1.91
CA ALA A 165 4.52 11.59 -3.22
C ALA A 165 3.64 12.10 -4.37
N LEU A 166 3.30 13.39 -4.35
CA LEU A 166 2.45 14.03 -5.37
C LEU A 166 1.06 13.38 -5.51
N GLY A 167 0.56 12.73 -4.44
CA GLY A 167 -0.74 12.08 -4.42
C GLY A 167 -0.81 10.79 -5.25
N SER A 168 0.31 10.19 -5.60
CA SER A 168 0.35 8.98 -6.44
C SER A 168 -0.31 7.78 -5.77
N PHE A 169 -0.19 7.66 -4.44
CA PHE A 169 -0.89 6.65 -3.65
C PHE A 169 -1.08 7.07 -2.20
N ALA A 170 -2.00 6.40 -1.52
CA ALA A 170 -2.12 6.45 -0.07
C ALA A 170 -1.94 5.05 0.51
N LEU A 171 -1.38 4.99 1.72
CA LEU A 171 -1.23 3.74 2.48
C LEU A 171 -1.69 3.97 3.91
N MET A 172 -2.59 3.12 4.36
CA MET A 172 -3.06 3.05 5.75
C MET A 172 -2.78 1.67 6.34
N GLU A 173 -2.38 1.64 7.60
CA GLU A 173 -2.38 0.42 8.41
C GLU A 173 -3.68 0.37 9.20
N LEU A 174 -4.51 -0.64 8.94
CA LEU A 174 -5.76 -0.91 9.63
C LEU A 174 -5.52 -1.86 10.80
N ASP A 175 -6.08 -1.52 11.96
CA ASP A 175 -6.14 -2.37 13.15
C ASP A 175 -7.61 -2.48 13.57
N LEU A 176 -8.27 -3.53 13.08
CA LEU A 176 -9.71 -3.73 13.15
C LEU A 176 -10.08 -4.57 14.37
N ALA A 177 -11.01 -4.06 15.17
CA ALA A 177 -11.58 -4.80 16.29
C ALA A 177 -12.37 -6.03 15.81
N PRO A 178 -12.52 -7.06 16.66
CA PRO A 178 -13.35 -8.21 16.33
C PRO A 178 -14.76 -7.81 15.89
N GLY A 179 -15.19 -8.29 14.73
CA GLY A 179 -16.50 -7.99 14.18
C GLY A 179 -16.65 -6.57 13.62
N PHE A 180 -15.57 -5.84 13.33
CA PHE A 180 -15.64 -4.56 12.65
C PHE A 180 -16.50 -4.67 11.38
N PRO A 181 -17.60 -3.89 11.24
CA PRO A 181 -18.57 -4.11 10.16
C PRO A 181 -18.06 -3.70 8.78
N GLY A 182 -17.02 -2.88 8.73
CA GLY A 182 -16.54 -2.26 7.48
C GLY A 182 -17.41 -1.12 6.98
N PRO A 183 -17.04 -0.54 5.84
CA PRO A 183 -17.86 0.45 5.14
C PRO A 183 -19.05 -0.24 4.46
N VAL A 184 -20.05 0.55 4.03
CA VAL A 184 -21.09 0.07 3.13
C VAL A 184 -20.46 -0.47 1.84
N LEU A 185 -21.17 -1.37 1.13
CA LEU A 185 -20.75 -1.80 -0.20
C LEU A 185 -20.59 -0.55 -1.09
N HIS A 186 -19.43 -0.37 -1.70
CA HIS A 186 -19.09 0.81 -2.46
C HIS A 186 -18.18 0.49 -3.65
N ARG A 187 -17.97 1.46 -4.51
CA ARG A 187 -16.99 1.39 -5.59
C ARG A 187 -16.27 2.73 -5.74
N HIS A 188 -15.09 2.66 -6.32
CA HIS A 188 -14.33 3.82 -6.77
C HIS A 188 -14.34 3.88 -8.29
N GLU A 189 -14.50 5.06 -8.86
CA GLU A 189 -14.59 5.22 -10.32
C GLU A 189 -13.22 5.34 -10.99
N ARG A 190 -12.21 5.82 -10.25
CA ARG A 190 -10.87 6.12 -10.78
C ARG A 190 -9.74 5.48 -10.00
N MET A 191 -9.96 5.23 -8.73
CA MET A 191 -8.96 4.74 -7.79
C MET A 191 -9.00 3.22 -7.71
N THR A 192 -7.83 2.59 -7.66
CA THR A 192 -7.70 1.20 -7.22
C THR A 192 -7.77 1.16 -5.70
N ASP A 193 -8.32 0.09 -5.16
CA ASP A 193 -8.25 -0.21 -3.73
C ASP A 193 -7.67 -1.59 -3.52
N SER A 194 -6.76 -1.74 -2.57
CA SER A 194 -6.13 -3.03 -2.32
C SER A 194 -5.78 -3.24 -0.86
N PHE A 195 -5.73 -4.51 -0.47
CA PHE A 195 -5.54 -4.94 0.90
C PHE A 195 -4.44 -6.00 0.98
N TYR A 196 -3.44 -5.76 1.82
CA TYR A 196 -2.48 -6.79 2.22
C TYR A 196 -2.72 -7.14 3.68
N VAL A 197 -3.13 -8.38 3.97
CA VAL A 197 -3.42 -8.82 5.33
C VAL A 197 -2.11 -9.10 6.07
N LEU A 198 -1.87 -8.37 7.16
CA LEU A 198 -0.70 -8.54 8.01
C LEU A 198 -0.92 -9.68 9.02
N ASP A 199 -2.11 -9.72 9.64
CA ASP A 199 -2.46 -10.68 10.68
C ASP A 199 -3.98 -10.85 10.80
N GLY A 200 -4.45 -12.02 11.23
CA GLY A 200 -5.86 -12.34 11.33
C GLY A 200 -6.53 -12.69 10.00
N GLU A 201 -7.85 -12.61 9.97
CA GLU A 201 -8.67 -12.93 8.80
C GLU A 201 -9.57 -11.75 8.41
N LEU A 202 -9.32 -11.15 7.24
CA LEU A 202 -10.10 -10.06 6.68
C LEU A 202 -11.25 -10.62 5.84
N GLY A 203 -12.49 -10.34 6.23
CA GLY A 203 -13.67 -10.60 5.38
C GLY A 203 -13.67 -9.63 4.20
N LEU A 204 -13.96 -10.13 3.00
CA LEU A 204 -14.03 -9.35 1.77
C LEU A 204 -15.31 -9.68 1.01
N GLN A 205 -15.94 -8.66 0.46
CA GLN A 205 -16.92 -8.82 -0.62
C GLN A 205 -16.33 -8.15 -1.86
N LEU A 206 -16.17 -8.93 -2.93
CA LEU A 206 -15.61 -8.50 -4.21
C LEU A 206 -16.67 -8.73 -5.29
N GLY A 207 -17.36 -7.67 -5.70
CA GLY A 207 -18.57 -7.78 -6.48
C GLY A 207 -19.66 -8.54 -5.70
N GLU A 208 -20.18 -9.62 -6.29
CA GLU A 208 -21.18 -10.51 -5.64
C GLU A 208 -20.55 -11.62 -4.78
N THR A 209 -19.22 -11.77 -4.81
CA THR A 209 -18.53 -12.87 -4.14
C THR A 209 -18.05 -12.46 -2.76
N GLY A 210 -18.63 -13.12 -1.73
CA GLY A 210 -18.10 -13.07 -0.37
C GLY A 210 -16.95 -14.06 -0.19
N THR A 211 -15.86 -13.63 0.41
CA THR A 211 -14.66 -14.44 0.67
C THR A 211 -13.93 -13.93 1.90
N SER A 212 -12.84 -14.59 2.29
CA SER A 212 -11.94 -14.09 3.33
C SER A 212 -10.47 -14.21 2.90
N ALA A 213 -9.64 -13.36 3.48
CA ALA A 213 -8.22 -13.27 3.23
C ALA A 213 -7.46 -13.41 4.57
N SER A 214 -6.65 -14.45 4.68
CA SER A 214 -5.77 -14.67 5.83
C SER A 214 -4.46 -13.90 5.73
N GLY A 215 -3.66 -13.88 6.79
CA GLY A 215 -2.35 -13.22 6.82
C GLY A 215 -1.51 -13.54 5.58
N ARG A 216 -0.89 -12.51 5.01
CA ARG A 216 -0.10 -12.51 3.76
C ARG A 216 -0.91 -12.73 2.47
N SER A 217 -2.24 -12.69 2.52
CA SER A 217 -3.06 -12.57 1.31
C SER A 217 -3.06 -11.13 0.81
N TYR A 218 -3.23 -10.97 -0.49
CA TYR A 218 -3.36 -9.68 -1.15
C TYR A 218 -4.61 -9.64 -2.02
N ALA A 219 -5.48 -8.66 -1.77
CA ALA A 219 -6.65 -8.41 -2.60
C ALA A 219 -6.45 -7.10 -3.38
N PHE A 220 -6.75 -7.11 -4.66
CA PHE A 220 -6.70 -5.96 -5.55
C PHE A 220 -8.07 -5.72 -6.18
N VAL A 221 -8.59 -4.52 -6.05
CA VAL A 221 -9.87 -4.09 -6.59
C VAL A 221 -9.65 -2.96 -7.60
N PRO A 222 -9.80 -3.24 -8.90
CA PRO A 222 -9.72 -2.20 -9.93
C PRO A 222 -10.88 -1.23 -9.84
N PRO A 223 -10.77 -0.02 -10.43
CA PRO A 223 -11.84 0.95 -10.50
C PRO A 223 -13.14 0.35 -11.07
N GLY A 224 -14.28 0.85 -10.64
CA GLY A 224 -15.61 0.42 -11.09
C GLY A 224 -16.16 -0.82 -10.38
N ASN A 225 -15.37 -1.56 -9.62
CA ASN A 225 -15.79 -2.79 -8.96
C ASN A 225 -16.35 -2.51 -7.56
N ALA A 226 -17.55 -3.02 -7.29
CA ALA A 226 -18.17 -2.95 -5.97
C ALA A 226 -17.43 -3.84 -4.98
N HIS A 227 -17.12 -3.30 -3.79
CA HIS A 227 -16.44 -4.05 -2.75
C HIS A 227 -16.71 -3.50 -1.35
N THR A 228 -16.43 -4.31 -0.36
CA THR A 228 -16.32 -3.93 1.05
C THR A 228 -15.45 -4.94 1.80
N PHE A 229 -15.06 -4.59 3.02
CA PHE A 229 -14.29 -5.46 3.90
C PHE A 229 -14.85 -5.41 5.33
N SER A 230 -14.50 -6.42 6.14
CA SER A 230 -14.92 -6.51 7.54
C SER A 230 -13.87 -7.23 8.38
N GLY A 231 -13.86 -6.99 9.68
CA GLY A 231 -13.06 -7.77 10.63
C GLY A 231 -13.72 -9.10 10.98
N ALA A 232 -12.92 -10.15 11.15
CA ALA A 232 -13.41 -11.42 11.68
C ALA A 232 -14.05 -11.25 13.07
N LYS A 233 -15.05 -12.07 13.40
CA LYS A 233 -15.80 -11.93 14.67
C LYS A 233 -15.00 -12.31 15.93
N GLY A 234 -14.02 -13.17 15.81
CA GLY A 234 -13.32 -13.78 16.94
C GLY A 234 -11.96 -13.18 17.29
N GLU A 235 -11.40 -12.35 16.41
CA GLU A 235 -10.02 -11.85 16.53
C GLU A 235 -9.87 -10.44 15.95
N ARG A 236 -8.78 -9.77 16.31
CA ARG A 236 -8.37 -8.52 15.66
C ARG A 236 -7.76 -8.85 14.30
N VAL A 237 -7.94 -7.93 13.36
CA VAL A 237 -7.36 -8.04 12.03
C VAL A 237 -6.45 -6.85 11.78
N ARG A 238 -5.23 -7.11 11.33
CA ARG A 238 -4.33 -6.06 10.84
C ARG A 238 -4.13 -6.21 9.34
N ALA A 239 -4.30 -5.11 8.64
CA ALA A 239 -4.12 -5.08 7.19
C ALA A 239 -3.52 -3.75 6.74
N LEU A 240 -2.83 -3.75 5.60
CA LEU A 240 -2.53 -2.54 4.85
C LEU A 240 -3.65 -2.31 3.86
N ASN A 241 -4.08 -1.07 3.73
CA ASN A 241 -4.98 -0.62 2.68
C ASN A 241 -4.23 0.38 1.81
N LEU A 242 -4.07 0.04 0.53
CA LEU A 242 -3.35 0.84 -0.46
C LEU A 242 -4.33 1.31 -1.53
N MET A 243 -4.28 2.58 -1.84
CA MET A 243 -5.12 3.23 -2.84
C MET A 243 -4.25 4.01 -3.82
N ALA A 244 -4.51 3.87 -5.10
CA ALA A 244 -3.82 4.62 -6.16
C ALA A 244 -4.83 5.12 -7.21
N PRO A 245 -4.91 6.44 -7.45
CA PRO A 245 -4.24 7.52 -6.71
C PRO A 245 -4.74 7.68 -5.27
N ALA A 246 -4.05 8.50 -4.47
CA ALA A 246 -4.46 8.86 -3.13
C ALA A 246 -5.81 9.63 -3.11
N GLY A 247 -6.41 9.79 -1.92
CA GLY A 247 -7.59 10.63 -1.73
C GLY A 247 -8.64 10.08 -0.75
N LEU A 248 -8.73 8.74 -0.59
CA LEU A 248 -9.73 8.15 0.32
C LEU A 248 -9.39 8.41 1.80
N GLU A 249 -8.13 8.57 2.14
CA GLU A 249 -7.74 8.93 3.49
C GLU A 249 -8.37 10.25 3.95
N ARG A 250 -8.53 11.22 3.04
CA ARG A 250 -9.22 12.50 3.33
C ARG A 250 -10.71 12.32 3.57
N TYR A 251 -11.36 11.40 2.84
CA TYR A 251 -12.74 11.01 3.12
C TYR A 251 -12.86 10.48 4.56
N LEU A 252 -11.96 9.58 4.95
CA LEU A 252 -11.98 9.02 6.30
C LEU A 252 -11.70 10.09 7.36
N GLU A 253 -10.81 11.04 7.10
CA GLU A 253 -10.56 12.17 8.00
C GLU A 253 -11.80 13.03 8.21
N GLU A 254 -12.52 13.41 7.13
CA GLU A 254 -13.77 14.17 7.27
C GLU A 254 -14.84 13.38 8.04
N VAL A 255 -14.98 12.09 7.74
CA VAL A 255 -15.96 11.22 8.41
C VAL A 255 -15.65 11.06 9.89
N THR A 256 -14.40 10.78 10.23
CA THR A 256 -13.99 10.59 11.64
C THR A 256 -14.05 11.87 12.45
N ALA A 257 -13.85 13.03 11.82
CA ALA A 257 -13.98 14.34 12.47
C ALA A 257 -15.42 14.66 12.90
N LEU A 258 -16.43 13.95 12.40
CA LEU A 258 -17.83 14.13 12.84
C LEU A 258 -18.10 13.60 14.25
N GLY A 259 -17.24 12.74 14.80
CA GLY A 259 -17.23 12.37 16.22
C GLY A 259 -18.42 11.54 16.70
N GLY A 260 -19.16 10.85 15.84
CA GLY A 260 -20.33 10.04 16.22
C GLY A 260 -21.14 9.52 15.03
N ALA A 261 -22.36 9.04 15.32
CA ALA A 261 -23.27 8.61 14.27
C ALA A 261 -23.69 9.81 13.40
N ALA A 262 -23.04 9.93 12.25
CA ALA A 262 -23.36 11.00 11.30
C ALA A 262 -24.71 10.75 10.65
N ASP A 263 -25.47 11.83 10.45
CA ASP A 263 -26.67 11.83 9.63
C ASP A 263 -26.34 11.29 8.22
N PRO A 264 -27.15 10.35 7.68
CA PRO A 264 -26.96 9.80 6.34
C PRO A 264 -26.80 10.85 5.23
N ALA A 265 -27.54 11.97 5.32
CA ALA A 265 -27.42 13.06 4.35
C ALA A 265 -26.03 13.72 4.40
N ARG A 266 -25.48 13.94 5.59
CA ARG A 266 -24.14 14.48 5.76
C ARG A 266 -23.06 13.50 5.27
N MET A 267 -23.23 12.21 5.51
CA MET A 267 -22.34 11.19 4.98
C MET A 267 -22.34 11.16 3.45
N ALA A 268 -23.52 11.27 2.83
CA ALA A 268 -23.65 11.33 1.37
C ALA A 268 -23.00 12.61 0.79
N GLU A 269 -23.16 13.75 1.46
CA GLU A 269 -22.49 15.01 1.08
C GLU A 269 -20.96 14.86 1.11
N ILE A 270 -20.41 14.31 2.19
CA ILE A 270 -18.96 14.06 2.29
C ILE A 270 -18.53 13.10 1.19
N ALA A 271 -19.18 11.96 1.05
CA ALA A 271 -18.85 10.96 0.03
C ALA A 271 -18.84 11.55 -1.39
N SER A 272 -19.72 12.53 -1.69
CA SER A 272 -19.81 13.17 -3.00
C SER A 272 -18.55 13.95 -3.40
N LYS A 273 -17.73 14.39 -2.43
CA LYS A 273 -16.50 15.14 -2.66
C LYS A 273 -15.34 14.22 -3.09
N TYR A 274 -15.45 12.93 -2.80
CA TYR A 274 -14.41 11.95 -2.98
C TYR A 274 -14.80 10.87 -3.97
N ASP A 275 -13.84 10.04 -4.36
CA ASP A 275 -14.08 8.90 -5.24
C ASP A 275 -14.68 7.71 -4.45
N PHE A 276 -15.83 7.95 -3.81
CA PHE A 276 -16.56 6.95 -3.02
C PHE A 276 -18.02 6.93 -3.45
N ARG A 277 -18.49 5.80 -3.99
CA ARG A 277 -19.87 5.62 -4.46
C ARG A 277 -20.49 4.43 -3.76
N ALA A 278 -21.38 4.69 -2.79
CA ALA A 278 -22.17 3.63 -2.17
C ALA A 278 -23.00 2.88 -3.24
N VAL A 279 -23.02 1.56 -3.15
CA VAL A 279 -23.79 0.69 -4.01
C VAL A 279 -24.98 0.18 -3.19
N GLN A 280 -26.21 0.37 -3.68
CA GLN A 280 -27.38 -0.22 -3.04
C GLN A 280 -27.30 -1.74 -3.20
N ALA A 281 -27.52 -2.47 -2.11
CA ALA A 281 -27.74 -3.92 -2.22
C ALA A 281 -28.99 -4.16 -3.06
N LEU A 282 -28.88 -5.00 -4.08
CA LEU A 282 -30.00 -5.43 -4.90
C LEU A 282 -30.98 -6.27 -4.11
#